data_3c74980c8ae5a3fc7d23c8a2aaff5ff5
#
_entry.id   3c74980c8ae5a3fc7d23c8a2aaff5ff5
#
_cell.length_a   1.000
_cell.length_b   1.000
_cell.length_c   1.000
_cell.angle_alpha   90.00
_cell.angle_beta   90.00
_cell.angle_gamma   90.00
#
_symmetry.space_group_name_H-M   'P 1'
#
loop_
_entity.id
_entity.type
_entity.pdbx_description
1 polymer ?
#
loop_
_entity_poly.entity_id
_entity_poly.type
_entity_poly.pdbx_seq_one_letter_code
_entity_poly.pdbx_strand_id
1 'polypeptide(L)'
;MEGLIRSRLEEGGTVSFTPKGGSMLPMLRANGDSVTLGYPPEQIKRGTVALFVSGADDEKKYVLHRLVSVDRRRDKYVFCGDKRTECDPPVKREAVIGVVTGFVSRGRASDMKEPGYKLYSAWMVATRHIRPVSFKLQSAAWRVWRKLFRR
;
A
#
# COMPACT_ATOMS: atom_id res chain seq x y z
N MET A 1 -15.15 -11.20 8.30
CA MET A 1 -14.61 -10.63 7.04
C MET A 1 -13.11 -10.92 6.89
N GLU A 2 -12.28 -10.61 7.88
CA GLU A 2 -10.81 -10.87 7.84
C GLU A 2 -10.49 -12.34 7.54
N GLY A 3 -11.09 -13.29 8.24
CA GLY A 3 -10.88 -14.73 8.05
C GLY A 3 -11.16 -15.20 6.63
N LEU A 4 -12.22 -14.71 6.00
CA LEU A 4 -12.54 -15.04 4.61
C LEU A 4 -11.48 -14.52 3.62
N ILE A 5 -10.97 -13.30 3.86
CA ILE A 5 -9.92 -12.74 3.02
C ILE A 5 -8.65 -13.57 3.16
N ARG A 6 -8.23 -13.89 4.39
CA ARG A 6 -7.03 -14.70 4.66
C ARG A 6 -7.14 -16.09 4.01
N SER A 7 -8.23 -16.80 4.25
CA SER A 7 -8.46 -18.14 3.68
C SER A 7 -8.37 -18.11 2.14
N ARG A 8 -9.02 -17.12 1.51
CA ARG A 8 -8.97 -16.99 0.04
C ARG A 8 -7.56 -16.73 -0.49
N LEU A 9 -6.78 -15.92 0.22
CA LEU A 9 -5.40 -15.64 -0.16
C LEU A 9 -4.48 -16.84 0.08
N GLU A 10 -4.67 -17.58 1.17
CA GLU A 10 -3.94 -18.82 1.51
C GLU A 10 -4.16 -19.92 0.46
N GLU A 11 -5.35 -20.01 -0.10
CA GLU A 11 -5.70 -20.90 -1.21
C GLU A 11 -5.08 -20.47 -2.56
N GLY A 12 -4.24 -19.42 -2.59
CA GLY A 12 -3.63 -18.89 -3.81
C GLY A 12 -4.55 -17.99 -4.64
N GLY A 13 -5.73 -17.64 -4.11
CA GLY A 13 -6.64 -16.71 -4.74
C GLY A 13 -6.24 -15.25 -4.55
N THR A 14 -7.02 -14.36 -5.14
CA THR A 14 -6.88 -12.91 -4.96
C THR A 14 -8.19 -12.31 -4.48
N VAL A 15 -8.10 -11.14 -3.85
CA VAL A 15 -9.25 -10.36 -3.39
C VAL A 15 -9.14 -8.94 -3.89
N SER A 16 -10.17 -8.45 -4.56
CA SER A 16 -10.21 -7.06 -5.05
C SER A 16 -11.25 -6.25 -4.29
N PHE A 17 -10.91 -5.01 -3.96
CA PHE A 17 -11.83 -4.07 -3.32
C PHE A 17 -11.50 -2.62 -3.65
N THR A 18 -12.44 -1.72 -3.37
CA THR A 18 -12.26 -0.28 -3.50
C THR A 18 -11.90 0.32 -2.14
N PRO A 19 -10.69 0.91 -1.98
CA PRO A 19 -10.29 1.51 -0.71
C PRO A 19 -11.13 2.76 -0.40
N LYS A 20 -11.41 2.94 0.89
CA LYS A 20 -12.04 4.14 1.42
C LYS A 20 -10.97 5.11 1.94
N GLY A 21 -11.23 6.42 1.81
CA GLY A 21 -10.30 7.45 2.28
C GLY A 21 -9.20 7.81 1.27
N GLY A 22 -8.51 8.89 1.53
CA GLY A 22 -7.52 9.49 0.61
C GLY A 22 -6.06 9.36 1.06
N SER A 23 -5.77 8.48 2.03
CA SER A 23 -4.41 8.35 2.60
C SER A 23 -3.37 7.86 1.60
N MET A 24 -3.80 7.15 0.54
CA MET A 24 -2.95 6.62 -0.53
C MET A 24 -2.91 7.49 -1.78
N LEU A 25 -3.39 8.74 -1.69
CA LEU A 25 -3.17 9.71 -2.77
C LEU A 25 -1.66 10.01 -2.92
N PRO A 26 -1.17 10.22 -4.13
CA PRO A 26 -1.85 10.34 -5.42
C PRO A 26 -2.10 9.01 -6.13
N MET A 27 -1.60 7.89 -5.61
CA MET A 27 -1.67 6.57 -6.24
C MET A 27 -3.12 6.10 -6.40
N LEU A 28 -3.88 6.10 -5.29
CA LEU A 28 -5.26 5.61 -5.22
C LEU A 28 -6.22 6.71 -4.76
N ARG A 29 -7.35 6.80 -5.44
CA ARG A 29 -8.46 7.68 -5.07
C ARG A 29 -9.52 6.87 -4.30
N ALA A 30 -10.10 7.50 -3.29
CA ALA A 30 -11.25 6.94 -2.61
C ALA A 30 -12.42 6.74 -3.57
N ASN A 31 -13.14 5.64 -3.41
CA ASN A 31 -14.41 5.34 -4.10
C ASN A 31 -14.36 5.32 -5.65
N GLY A 32 -13.18 5.31 -6.24
CA GLY A 32 -13.06 5.31 -7.71
C GLY A 32 -11.98 4.40 -8.26
N ASP A 33 -11.04 4.01 -7.42
CA ASP A 33 -9.95 3.12 -7.78
C ASP A 33 -10.10 1.79 -7.03
N SER A 34 -9.53 0.71 -7.54
CA SER A 34 -9.56 -0.60 -6.89
C SER A 34 -8.17 -1.19 -6.74
N VAL A 35 -8.00 -2.04 -5.75
CA VAL A 35 -6.76 -2.80 -5.50
C VAL A 35 -7.04 -4.28 -5.49
N THR A 36 -6.05 -5.06 -5.91
CA THR A 36 -6.06 -6.51 -5.84
C THR A 36 -5.00 -6.97 -4.85
N LEU A 37 -5.42 -7.73 -3.85
CA LEU A 37 -4.55 -8.35 -2.86
C LEU A 37 -4.15 -9.75 -3.29
N GLY A 38 -2.89 -10.10 -3.02
CA GLY A 38 -2.37 -11.45 -3.01
C GLY A 38 -1.86 -11.85 -1.64
N TYR A 39 -1.54 -13.13 -1.47
CA TYR A 39 -0.95 -13.64 -0.24
C TYR A 39 0.36 -12.93 0.09
N PRO A 40 0.59 -12.49 1.35
CA PRO A 40 1.79 -11.78 1.69
C PRO A 40 2.99 -12.73 1.73
N PRO A 41 4.12 -12.38 1.07
CA PRO A 41 5.32 -13.21 1.11
C PRO A 41 5.87 -13.28 2.53
N GLU A 42 6.72 -14.28 2.80
CA GLU A 42 7.38 -14.45 4.10
C GLU A 42 8.11 -13.17 4.54
N GLN A 43 8.81 -12.53 3.61
CA GLN A 43 9.45 -11.23 3.83
C GLN A 43 8.83 -10.15 2.97
N ILE A 44 8.18 -9.17 3.61
CA ILE A 44 7.62 -8.02 2.93
C ILE A 44 8.69 -6.96 2.76
N LYS A 45 8.90 -6.49 1.53
CA LYS A 45 9.94 -5.51 1.18
C LYS A 45 9.42 -4.07 1.36
N ARG A 46 10.32 -3.16 1.71
CA ARG A 46 10.02 -1.72 1.72
C ARG A 46 9.44 -1.28 0.38
N GLY A 47 8.45 -0.41 0.43
CA GLY A 47 7.72 0.06 -0.74
C GLY A 47 6.48 -0.76 -1.08
N THR A 48 6.32 -1.96 -0.53
CA THR A 48 5.10 -2.77 -0.71
C THR A 48 3.90 -2.07 -0.06
N VAL A 49 2.78 -2.01 -0.76
CA VAL A 49 1.49 -1.60 -0.20
C VAL A 49 0.78 -2.84 0.34
N ALA A 50 0.31 -2.78 1.57
CA ALA A 50 -0.35 -3.90 2.23
C ALA A 50 -1.62 -3.47 2.96
N LEU A 51 -2.55 -4.41 3.06
CA LEU A 51 -3.70 -4.34 3.96
C LEU A 51 -3.30 -5.01 5.27
N PHE A 52 -3.47 -4.32 6.38
CA PHE A 52 -3.16 -4.83 7.72
C PHE A 52 -4.18 -4.37 8.75
N VAL A 53 -4.19 -5.04 9.89
CA VAL A 53 -5.00 -4.66 11.05
C VAL A 53 -4.18 -3.78 11.98
N SER A 54 -4.72 -2.63 12.34
CA SER A 54 -4.15 -1.72 13.34
C SER A 54 -5.15 -1.51 14.47
N GLY A 55 -4.66 -1.37 15.71
CA GLY A 55 -5.48 -1.20 16.91
C GLY A 55 -5.65 -2.48 17.73
N ALA A 56 -6.13 -2.32 18.97
CA ALA A 56 -6.50 -3.42 19.86
C ALA A 56 -7.90 -3.97 19.53
N ASP A 57 -8.29 -5.07 20.17
CA ASP A 57 -9.47 -5.88 19.80
C ASP A 57 -10.78 -5.11 19.58
N ASP A 58 -11.07 -4.11 20.39
CA ASP A 58 -12.32 -3.31 20.28
C ASP A 58 -12.20 -2.12 19.30
N GLU A 59 -10.97 -1.79 18.86
CA GLU A 59 -10.69 -0.67 17.94
C GLU A 59 -9.99 -1.10 16.65
N LYS A 60 -10.15 -2.35 16.23
CA LYS A 60 -9.55 -2.88 15.01
C LYS A 60 -9.93 -2.06 13.78
N LYS A 61 -8.92 -1.55 13.09
CA LYS A 61 -9.06 -0.83 11.82
C LYS A 61 -8.29 -1.55 10.73
N TYR A 62 -8.93 -1.73 9.58
CA TYR A 62 -8.28 -2.23 8.38
C TYR A 62 -7.64 -1.07 7.64
N VAL A 63 -6.34 -1.10 7.50
CA VAL A 63 -5.53 -0.01 6.94
C VAL A 63 -4.79 -0.50 5.71
N LEU A 64 -4.84 0.30 4.64
CA LEU A 64 -4.11 0.06 3.40
C LEU A 64 -3.04 1.14 3.26
N HIS A 65 -1.78 0.82 3.58
CA HIS A 65 -0.67 1.77 3.52
C HIS A 65 0.61 1.12 2.96
N ARG A 66 1.62 1.95 2.73
CA ARG A 66 2.93 1.54 2.18
C ARG A 66 3.92 1.22 3.29
N LEU A 67 4.61 0.09 3.17
CA LEU A 67 5.70 -0.28 4.08
C LEU A 67 6.91 0.64 3.89
N VAL A 68 7.26 1.39 4.92
CA VAL A 68 8.35 2.37 4.89
C VAL A 68 9.56 1.97 5.71
N SER A 69 9.39 1.11 6.71
CA SER A 69 10.49 0.61 7.54
C SER A 69 10.21 -0.81 8.03
N VAL A 70 11.28 -1.60 8.18
CA VAL A 70 11.25 -2.97 8.71
C VAL A 70 12.26 -3.08 9.83
N ASP A 71 11.80 -3.41 11.03
CA ASP A 71 12.66 -3.84 12.14
C ASP A 71 12.68 -5.39 12.16
N ARG A 72 13.70 -5.96 11.52
CA ARG A 72 13.86 -7.42 11.41
C ARG A 72 14.15 -8.11 12.74
N ARG A 73 14.72 -7.39 13.71
CA ARG A 73 15.05 -7.96 15.03
C ARG A 73 13.82 -8.18 15.87
N ARG A 74 12.82 -7.29 15.71
CA ARG A 74 11.57 -7.31 16.48
C ARG A 74 10.37 -7.80 15.65
N ASP A 75 10.60 -8.23 14.41
CA ASP A 75 9.57 -8.59 13.43
C ASP A 75 8.45 -7.53 13.35
N LYS A 76 8.86 -6.26 13.24
CA LYS A 76 7.94 -5.13 13.18
C LYS A 76 8.02 -4.39 11.86
N TYR A 77 6.87 -4.07 11.35
CA TYR A 77 6.64 -3.36 10.10
C TYR A 77 6.00 -2.00 10.39
N VAL A 78 6.57 -0.93 9.83
CA VAL A 78 6.01 0.43 9.93
C VAL A 78 5.44 0.83 8.59
N PHE A 79 4.16 1.09 8.56
CA PHE A 79 3.43 1.53 7.38
C PHE A 79 3.13 3.03 7.44
N CYS A 80 2.96 3.64 6.27
CA CYS A 80 2.60 5.05 6.17
C CYS A 80 1.79 5.28 4.88
N GLY A 81 0.71 6.04 5.00
CA GLY A 81 -0.07 6.45 3.83
C GLY A 81 0.72 7.40 2.93
N ASP A 82 0.56 7.27 1.61
CA ASP A 82 1.30 8.09 0.65
C ASP A 82 1.05 9.59 0.80
N LYS A 83 -0.12 9.99 1.28
CA LYS A 83 -0.47 11.39 1.59
C LYS A 83 -0.14 11.79 3.02
N ARG A 84 0.13 10.84 3.92
CA ARG A 84 0.30 11.11 5.34
C ARG A 84 1.76 11.44 5.68
N THR A 85 1.94 12.28 6.70
CA THR A 85 3.24 12.59 7.30
C THR A 85 3.55 11.68 8.48
N GLU A 86 2.52 11.30 9.22
CA GLU A 86 2.61 10.39 10.36
C GLU A 86 2.44 8.95 9.90
N CYS A 87 3.32 8.09 10.38
CA CYS A 87 3.23 6.66 10.13
C CYS A 87 2.34 5.98 11.15
N ASP A 88 1.82 4.81 10.78
CA ASP A 88 1.06 3.98 11.69
C ASP A 88 1.97 3.39 12.79
N PRO A 89 1.40 3.05 13.96
CA PRO A 89 2.13 2.29 14.97
C PRO A 89 2.72 1.00 14.37
N PRO A 90 3.92 0.57 14.81
CA PRO A 90 4.54 -0.64 14.30
C PRO A 90 3.67 -1.87 14.54
N VAL A 91 3.44 -2.67 13.49
CA VAL A 91 2.65 -3.91 13.56
C VAL A 91 3.54 -5.13 13.31
N LYS A 92 3.13 -6.29 13.84
CA LYS A 92 3.78 -7.57 13.56
C LYS A 92 3.36 -8.12 12.19
N ARG A 93 4.13 -9.10 11.70
CA ARG A 93 3.86 -9.80 10.44
C ARG A 93 2.44 -10.37 10.37
N GLU A 94 1.95 -10.95 11.47
CA GLU A 94 0.63 -11.59 11.55
C GLU A 94 -0.52 -10.60 11.36
N ALA A 95 -0.31 -9.32 11.66
CA ALA A 95 -1.30 -8.28 11.42
C ALA A 95 -1.50 -7.97 9.93
N VAL A 96 -0.55 -8.35 9.07
CA VAL A 96 -0.67 -8.16 7.62
C VAL A 96 -1.59 -9.21 7.03
N ILE A 97 -2.66 -8.77 6.38
CA ILE A 97 -3.67 -9.64 5.76
C ILE A 97 -3.25 -10.01 4.35
N GLY A 98 -2.81 -9.05 3.57
CA GLY A 98 -2.43 -9.24 2.17
C GLY A 98 -1.58 -8.11 1.63
N VAL A 99 -0.89 -8.36 0.53
CA VAL A 99 -0.11 -7.34 -0.20
C VAL A 99 -0.79 -7.01 -1.52
N VAL A 100 -0.72 -5.75 -1.92
CA VAL A 100 -1.27 -5.32 -3.21
C VAL A 100 -0.36 -5.86 -4.32
N THR A 101 -0.96 -6.60 -5.25
CA THR A 101 -0.29 -7.16 -6.44
C THR A 101 -0.60 -6.36 -7.69
N GLY A 102 -1.75 -5.70 -7.71
CA GLY A 102 -2.18 -4.84 -8.80
C GLY A 102 -3.23 -3.84 -8.35
N PHE A 103 -3.47 -2.83 -9.15
CA PHE A 103 -4.50 -1.84 -8.90
C PHE A 103 -5.07 -1.25 -10.19
N VAL A 104 -6.29 -0.76 -10.13
CA VAL A 104 -6.90 0.04 -11.21
C VAL A 104 -7.08 1.46 -10.69
N SER A 105 -6.45 2.42 -11.35
CA SER A 105 -6.58 3.82 -11.01
C SER A 105 -6.94 4.62 -12.24
N ARG A 106 -7.99 5.43 -12.14
CA ARG A 106 -8.51 6.23 -13.25
C ARG A 106 -8.81 5.41 -14.51
N GLY A 107 -9.39 4.20 -14.31
CA GLY A 107 -9.75 3.28 -15.38
C GLY A 107 -8.59 2.52 -16.03
N ARG A 108 -7.38 2.61 -15.49
CA ARG A 108 -6.19 1.88 -16.00
C ARG A 108 -5.65 0.90 -14.98
N ALA A 109 -5.46 -0.34 -15.41
CA ALA A 109 -4.81 -1.37 -14.61
C ALA A 109 -3.29 -1.15 -14.55
N SER A 110 -2.68 -1.52 -13.44
CA SER A 110 -1.24 -1.54 -13.22
C SER A 110 -0.84 -2.69 -12.33
N ASP A 111 0.31 -3.28 -12.63
CA ASP A 111 0.96 -4.32 -11.83
C ASP A 111 2.05 -3.69 -10.94
N MET A 112 2.14 -4.17 -9.70
CA MET A 112 3.19 -3.75 -8.75
C MET A 112 4.60 -4.17 -9.18
N LYS A 113 4.73 -5.10 -10.13
CA LYS A 113 6.01 -5.55 -10.67
C LYS A 113 6.57 -4.63 -11.75
N GLU A 114 5.78 -3.74 -12.31
CA GLU A 114 6.22 -2.81 -13.36
C GLU A 114 7.40 -1.95 -12.88
N PRO A 115 8.47 -1.79 -13.70
CA PRO A 115 9.66 -1.01 -13.34
C PRO A 115 9.33 0.44 -12.95
N GLY A 116 8.41 1.08 -13.68
CA GLY A 116 7.96 2.43 -13.39
C GLY A 116 7.26 2.55 -12.04
N TYR A 117 6.44 1.55 -11.68
CA TYR A 117 5.83 1.50 -10.36
C TYR A 117 6.89 1.33 -9.26
N LYS A 118 7.87 0.45 -9.44
CA LYS A 118 8.96 0.26 -8.47
C LYS A 118 9.74 1.56 -8.23
N LEU A 119 10.04 2.30 -9.29
CA LEU A 119 10.71 3.60 -9.19
C LEU A 119 9.84 4.62 -8.43
N TYR A 120 8.56 4.71 -8.76
CA TYR A 120 7.59 5.54 -8.04
C TYR A 120 7.53 5.17 -6.56
N SER A 121 7.44 3.87 -6.24
CA SER A 121 7.39 3.37 -4.88
C SER A 121 8.66 3.71 -4.07
N ALA A 122 9.85 3.54 -4.67
CA ALA A 122 11.12 3.89 -4.05
C ALA A 122 11.19 5.40 -3.76
N TRP A 123 10.75 6.23 -4.70
CA TRP A 123 10.68 7.67 -4.53
C TRP A 123 9.71 8.08 -3.41
N MET A 124 8.54 7.43 -3.32
CA MET A 124 7.57 7.66 -2.25
C MET A 124 8.13 7.33 -0.87
N VAL A 125 8.91 6.26 -0.75
CA VAL A 125 9.58 5.90 0.51
C VAL A 125 10.69 6.89 0.86
N ALA A 126 11.52 7.28 -0.12
CA ALA A 126 12.63 8.20 0.10
C ALA A 126 12.17 9.61 0.52
N THR A 127 11.09 10.10 -0.08
CA THR A 127 10.60 11.47 0.14
C THR A 127 9.60 11.60 1.28
N ARG A 128 9.33 10.53 2.04
CA ARG A 128 8.29 10.51 3.08
C ARG A 128 8.42 11.64 4.13
N HIS A 129 9.65 12.00 4.49
CA HIS A 129 9.93 13.00 5.52
C HIS A 129 9.64 14.45 5.09
N ILE A 130 9.62 14.70 3.76
CA ILE A 130 9.39 16.02 3.19
C ILE A 130 7.99 16.16 2.55
N ARG A 131 7.10 15.22 2.83
CA ARG A 131 5.75 15.15 2.21
C ARG A 131 4.88 16.39 2.37
N PRO A 132 4.86 17.11 3.50
CA PRO A 132 4.04 18.32 3.61
C PRO A 132 4.36 19.35 2.55
N VAL A 133 5.66 19.49 2.24
CA VAL A 133 6.18 20.43 1.23
C VAL A 133 6.09 19.84 -0.18
N SER A 134 6.19 18.52 -0.30
CA SER A 134 6.38 17.83 -1.58
C SER A 134 5.11 17.20 -2.17
N PHE A 135 3.95 17.31 -1.55
CA PHE A 135 2.73 16.67 -2.05
C PHE A 135 2.40 17.07 -3.50
N LYS A 136 2.61 18.34 -3.87
CA LYS A 136 2.44 18.83 -5.25
C LYS A 136 3.44 18.14 -6.20
N LEU A 137 4.69 17.98 -5.77
CA LEU A 137 5.73 17.28 -6.53
C LEU A 137 5.44 15.78 -6.66
N GLN A 138 4.96 15.15 -5.60
CA GLN A 138 4.55 13.74 -5.60
C GLN A 138 3.40 13.47 -6.57
N SER A 139 2.42 14.38 -6.62
CA SER A 139 1.32 14.29 -7.57
C SER A 139 1.79 14.50 -9.02
N ALA A 140 2.79 15.34 -9.23
CA ALA A 140 3.42 15.52 -10.54
C ALA A 140 4.20 14.27 -10.96
N ALA A 141 5.01 13.69 -10.06
CA ALA A 141 5.74 12.46 -10.32
C ALA A 141 4.82 11.28 -10.65
N TRP A 142 3.68 11.15 -9.93
CA TRP A 142 2.66 10.16 -10.26
C TRP A 142 2.06 10.38 -11.65
N ARG A 143 1.79 11.64 -12.04
CA ARG A 143 1.28 11.96 -13.39
C ARG A 143 2.30 11.60 -14.48
N VAL A 144 3.58 11.92 -14.27
CA VAL A 144 4.67 11.61 -15.21
C VAL A 144 4.84 10.10 -15.34
N TRP A 145 4.95 9.38 -14.20
CA TRP A 145 5.03 7.93 -14.22
C TRP A 145 3.89 7.30 -15.01
N ARG A 146 2.65 7.73 -14.74
CA ARG A 146 1.47 7.22 -15.44
C ARG A 146 1.47 7.51 -16.94
N LYS A 147 2.05 8.65 -17.35
CA LYS A 147 2.16 9.03 -18.78
C LYS A 147 3.23 8.21 -19.50
N LEU A 148 4.33 7.88 -18.84
CA LEU A 148 5.48 7.21 -19.45
C LEU A 148 5.39 5.68 -19.41
N PHE A 149 4.84 5.11 -18.34
CA PHE A 149 4.90 3.66 -18.07
C PHE A 149 3.54 2.95 -18.12
N ARG A 150 2.46 3.67 -18.34
CA ARG A 150 1.12 3.11 -18.51
C ARG A 150 0.65 3.35 -19.94
N ARG A 151 0.89 2.36 -20.77
CA ARG A 151 0.26 2.26 -22.10
C ARG A 151 -1.03 1.48 -22.04
#